data_05f3f6d8d3883ae76e6940cf3103838d
#
_entry.id   05f3f6d8d3883ae76e6940cf3103838d
#
_cell.length_a   1.000
_cell.length_b   1.000
_cell.length_c   1.000
_cell.angle_alpha   90.00
_cell.angle_beta   90.00
_cell.angle_gamma   90.00
#
_symmetry.space_group_name_H-M   'P 1'
#
loop_
_entity.id
_entity.type
_entity.pdbx_description
1 polymer ?
#
loop_
_entity_poly.entity_id
_entity_poly.type
_entity_poly.pdbx_seq_one_letter_code
_entity_poly.pdbx_strand_id
1 'polypeptide(L)' 'MISTNFYKNLDNNFCRKFIQLWNEQLSAYSFGQLLYTFIYWYQLCAGINCYFTDKNSDEIFELFKEEITE' A
#
# COMPACT_ATOMS: atom_id res chain seq x y z
N MET A 1 -1.29 -3.67 19.03
CA MET A 1 -0.95 -2.34 18.47
C MET A 1 0.18 -2.49 17.47
N ILE A 2 0.04 -1.83 16.33
CA ILE A 2 1.07 -1.89 15.28
C ILE A 2 2.13 -0.85 15.59
N SER A 3 3.38 -1.28 15.64
CA SER A 3 4.49 -0.35 15.91
C SER A 3 4.76 0.53 14.69
N THR A 4 5.45 1.64 14.91
CA THR A 4 5.83 2.53 13.80
C THR A 4 6.72 1.82 12.79
N ASN A 5 7.47 0.81 13.22
CA ASN A 5 8.32 0.03 12.32
C ASN A 5 7.54 -0.79 11.31
N PHE A 6 6.27 -1.08 11.59
CA PHE A 6 5.41 -1.82 10.68
C PHE A 6 5.25 -1.08 9.35
N TYR A 7 5.23 0.26 9.39
CA TYR A 7 5.02 1.08 8.21
C TYR A 7 6.29 1.79 7.72
N LYS A 8 7.46 1.35 8.17
CA LYS A 8 8.70 2.07 7.89
C LYS A 8 9.00 2.22 6.40
N ASN A 9 8.45 1.33 5.58
CA ASN A 9 8.70 1.34 4.14
C ASN A 9 7.77 2.25 3.36
N LEU A 10 6.80 2.86 4.05
CA LEU A 10 5.81 3.72 3.40
C LEU A 10 6.27 5.17 3.53
N ASP A 11 7.02 5.63 2.56
CA ASP A 11 7.64 6.95 2.56
C ASP A 11 6.94 7.91 1.59
N ASN A 12 7.51 9.09 1.39
CA ASN A 12 6.94 10.09 0.50
C ASN A 12 6.87 9.62 -0.95
N ASN A 13 7.83 8.82 -1.37
CA ASN A 13 7.83 8.26 -2.71
C ASN A 13 6.61 7.36 -2.91
N PHE A 14 6.33 6.52 -1.93
CA PHE A 14 5.14 5.67 -1.96
C PHE A 14 3.88 6.51 -2.03
N CYS A 15 3.81 7.55 -1.22
CA CYS A 15 2.64 8.41 -1.17
C CYS A 15 2.35 9.06 -2.52
N ARG A 16 3.38 9.57 -3.19
CA ARG A 16 3.22 10.18 -4.51
C ARG A 16 2.70 9.19 -5.53
N LYS A 17 3.28 8.00 -5.55
CA LYS A 17 2.85 6.94 -6.48
C LYS A 17 1.42 6.49 -6.19
N PHE A 18 1.06 6.41 -4.93
CA PHE A 18 -0.28 6.01 -4.52
C PHE A 18 -1.32 7.03 -5.00
N ILE A 19 -1.04 8.32 -4.79
CA ILE A 19 -1.94 9.37 -5.23
C ILE A 19 -2.05 9.38 -6.76
N GLN A 20 -0.94 9.19 -7.46
CA GLN A 20 -0.94 9.12 -8.91
C GLN A 20 -1.79 7.97 -9.41
N LEU A 21 -1.65 6.80 -8.81
CA LEU A 21 -2.45 5.63 -9.18
C LEU A 21 -3.94 5.90 -8.98
N TRP A 22 -4.29 6.53 -7.87
CA TRP A 22 -5.67 6.90 -7.59
C TRP A 22 -6.21 7.82 -8.68
N ASN A 23 -5.47 8.86 -9.03
CA ASN A 23 -5.91 9.83 -10.03
C ASN A 23 -6.06 9.21 -11.42
N GLU A 24 -5.15 8.34 -11.80
CA GLU A 24 -5.08 7.83 -13.17
C GLU A 24 -5.98 6.63 -13.42
N GLN A 25 -6.12 5.74 -12.43
CA GLN A 25 -6.79 4.47 -12.67
C GLN A 25 -7.92 4.15 -11.70
N LEU A 26 -7.91 4.74 -10.53
CA LEU A 26 -8.83 4.36 -9.45
C LEU A 26 -9.66 5.53 -8.94
N SER A 27 -9.88 6.54 -9.78
CA SER A 27 -10.61 7.73 -9.37
C SER A 27 -12.09 7.49 -9.07
N ALA A 28 -12.62 6.34 -9.47
CA ALA A 28 -13.98 5.95 -9.12
C ALA A 28 -14.14 5.68 -7.63
N TYR A 29 -13.05 5.34 -6.95
CA TYR A 29 -13.06 5.16 -5.50
C TYR A 29 -12.78 6.49 -4.81
N SER A 30 -13.33 6.69 -3.62
CA SER A 30 -12.86 7.81 -2.80
C SER A 30 -11.45 7.49 -2.32
N PHE A 31 -10.67 8.53 -2.09
CA PHE A 31 -9.29 8.33 -1.59
C PHE A 31 -9.30 7.56 -0.26
N GLY A 32 -10.26 7.87 0.61
CA GLY A 32 -10.37 7.17 1.88
C GLY A 32 -10.64 5.68 1.73
N GLN A 33 -11.50 5.31 0.78
CA GLN A 33 -11.76 3.89 0.50
C GLN A 33 -10.52 3.18 0.01
N LEU A 34 -9.79 3.80 -0.91
CA LEU A 34 -8.59 3.22 -1.45
C LEU A 34 -7.52 3.07 -0.37
N LEU A 35 -7.36 4.08 0.46
CA LEU A 35 -6.40 4.04 1.55
C LEU A 35 -6.75 2.95 2.56
N TYR A 36 -8.02 2.82 2.90
CA TYR A 36 -8.49 1.75 3.80
C TYR A 36 -8.19 0.39 3.22
N THR A 37 -8.46 0.20 1.94
CA THR A 37 -8.19 -1.06 1.25
C THR A 37 -6.71 -1.40 1.29
N PHE A 38 -5.86 -0.41 1.06
CA PHE A 38 -4.42 -0.60 1.12
C PHE A 38 -3.97 -1.01 2.52
N ILE A 39 -4.44 -0.32 3.53
CA ILE A 39 -4.01 -0.59 4.91
C ILE A 39 -4.45 -1.99 5.33
N TYR A 40 -5.67 -2.37 4.98
CA TYR A 40 -6.18 -3.71 5.29
C TYR A 40 -5.33 -4.79 4.63
N TRP A 41 -5.06 -4.62 3.34
CA TRP A 41 -4.24 -5.56 2.58
C TRP A 41 -2.82 -5.65 3.16
N TYR A 42 -2.25 -4.49 3.46
CA TYR A 42 -0.89 -4.41 4.00
C TYR A 42 -0.79 -5.16 5.33
N GLN A 43 -1.76 -4.95 6.20
CA GLN A 43 -1.77 -5.61 7.51
C GLN A 43 -1.92 -7.13 7.38
N LEU A 44 -2.77 -7.58 6.49
CA LEU A 44 -2.96 -9.01 6.27
C LEU A 44 -1.66 -9.65 5.78
N CYS A 45 -1.05 -9.09 4.77
CA CYS A 45 0.16 -9.67 4.19
C CYS A 45 1.34 -9.63 5.17
N ALA A 46 1.54 -8.51 5.82
CA ALA A 46 2.65 -8.36 6.74
C ALA A 46 2.47 -9.20 8.00
N GLY A 47 1.23 -9.33 8.46
CA GLY A 47 0.94 -10.08 9.68
C GLY A 47 1.12 -11.57 9.54
N ILE A 48 0.91 -12.10 8.33
CA ILE A 48 0.97 -13.54 8.10
C ILE A 48 2.42 -14.03 7.97
N ASN A 49 3.23 -13.35 7.18
CA ASN A 49 4.53 -13.85 6.77
C ASN A 49 5.69 -12.87 6.96
N CYS A 50 5.50 -11.77 7.67
CA CYS A 50 6.46 -10.68 7.68
C CYS A 50 6.87 -10.30 6.26
N TYR A 51 5.90 -10.31 5.36
CA TYR A 51 6.11 -10.29 3.91
C TYR A 51 6.85 -9.05 3.44
N PHE A 52 6.64 -7.93 4.13
CA PHE A 52 7.21 -6.65 3.69
C PHE A 52 8.50 -6.27 4.41
N THR A 53 9.04 -7.17 5.23
CA THR A 53 10.23 -6.85 6.04
C THR A 53 11.40 -6.42 5.16
N ASP A 54 11.61 -7.12 4.05
CA ASP A 54 12.75 -6.88 3.16
C ASP A 54 12.38 -6.11 1.90
N LYS A 55 11.15 -5.58 1.82
CA LYS A 55 10.68 -4.92 0.61
C LYS A 55 10.75 -3.41 0.78
N ASN A 56 11.16 -2.71 -0.28
CA ASN A 56 11.11 -1.25 -0.29
C ASN A 56 9.73 -0.76 -0.75
N SER A 57 9.55 0.56 -0.72
CA SER A 57 8.25 1.15 -1.05
C SER A 57 7.82 0.88 -2.49
N ASP A 58 8.76 0.82 -3.42
CA ASP A 58 8.43 0.55 -4.83
C ASP A 58 7.88 -0.86 -5.00
N GLU A 59 8.50 -1.83 -4.35
CA GLU A 59 8.04 -3.22 -4.43
C GLU A 59 6.66 -3.38 -3.82
N ILE A 60 6.43 -2.76 -2.67
CA ILE A 60 5.13 -2.81 -2.01
C ILE A 60 4.06 -2.17 -2.88
N PHE A 61 4.39 -1.02 -3.49
CA PHE A 61 3.46 -0.34 -4.38
C PHE A 61 3.07 -1.21 -5.57
N GLU A 62 4.04 -1.84 -6.21
CA GLU A 62 3.77 -2.70 -7.37
C GLU A 62 2.90 -3.90 -7.00
N LEU A 63 3.14 -4.51 -5.86
CA LEU A 63 2.32 -5.62 -5.39
C LEU A 63 0.88 -5.20 -5.15
N PHE A 64 0.69 -4.05 -4.52
CA PHE A 64 -0.65 -3.54 -4.29
C PHE A 64 -1.35 -3.19 -5.60
N LYS A 65 -0.63 -2.57 -6.51
CA LYS A 65 -1.18 -2.21 -7.82
C LYS A 65 -1.69 -3.45 -8.56
N GLU A 66 -0.92 -4.52 -8.56
CA GLU A 66 -1.34 -5.77 -9.17
C GLU A 66 -2.61 -6.30 -8.53
N GLU A 67 -2.67 -6.25 -7.20
CA GLU A 67 -3.81 -6.76 -6.46
C GLU A 67 -5.10 -6.01 -6.77
N ILE A 68 -5.02 -4.70 -6.88
CA ILE A 68 -6.22 -3.88 -7.01
C ILE A 68 -6.65 -3.63 -8.46
N THR A 69 -5.76 -3.80 -9.42
CA THR A 69 -6.07 -3.53 -10.83
C THR A 69 -6.36 -4.79 -11.64
N GLU A 70 -6.30 -5.94 -11.02
CA GLU A 70 -6.63 -7.20 -11.70
C GLU A 70 -8.09 -7.34 -12.04
#